data_8bed366628042e3634caf726a84814d7
#
_entry.id   8bed366628042e3634caf726a84814d7
#
_cell.length_a   1.000
_cell.length_b   1.000
_cell.length_c   1.000
_cell.angle_alpha   90.00
_cell.angle_beta   90.00
_cell.angle_gamma   90.00
#
_symmetry.space_group_name_H-M   'P 1'
#
loop_
_entity.id
_entity.type
_entity.pdbx_description
1 polymer ?
#
loop_
_entity_poly.entity_id
_entity_poly.type
_entity_poly.pdbx_seq_one_letter_code
_entity_poly.pdbx_strand_id
1 'polypeptide(L)'
;MKSDIKDIKLAPLGNQLINWAYLQMPVLDLIRKRFKRKQTLKGVTLAACLHVTSETANLMITLKEGGAKVFLCASNPLSTNDAVAASLVKDYDIPTFAIKGEDNKSYYSHLNAVLDEKPNLTMDDGADLVGLLHSKRTDLLSGVVGSSEETTTGVIRLRAMEKDKALKIPVLAVNDNLTKHLFDNRYGTGQSSIDGIIRATNILLAGKKFVVCGYGWCGRGVAMRAKGMGAQVIVTEVDPVKALEALMDGFLVMTLKEAIKQADVVLSTTGDKHVIDEEHLKVAKPGVILANAGHFDVEINKDALKKLAKKIRQVRPMVTEYDFGNKKIYLLADGRLVNLAAAEGHPASVMDMSFAGQAMGAEYIWKNKGKLKNKVYSLPQELDGEIARLKLNSEGVNIDKLTKEQKKY
;
A
#
# COMPACT_ATOMS: atom_id res chain seq x y z
N MET A 1 -19.55 -20.84 2.86
CA MET A 1 -18.35 -20.42 3.61
C MET A 1 -18.65 -19.20 4.46
N LYS A 2 -18.00 -19.07 5.62
CA LYS A 2 -18.21 -17.92 6.50
C LYS A 2 -17.43 -16.74 5.92
N SER A 3 -18.10 -15.62 5.69
CA SER A 3 -17.52 -14.35 5.21
C SER A 3 -18.25 -13.21 5.89
N ASP A 4 -17.60 -12.07 6.00
CA ASP A 4 -18.23 -10.84 6.53
C ASP A 4 -17.96 -9.69 5.57
N ILE A 5 -18.98 -9.33 4.81
CA ILE A 5 -18.97 -8.32 3.74
C ILE A 5 -20.25 -7.49 3.81
N LYS A 6 -20.24 -6.31 3.22
CA LYS A 6 -21.35 -5.37 3.31
C LYS A 6 -22.65 -5.86 2.69
N ASP A 7 -22.60 -6.29 1.42
CA ASP A 7 -23.77 -6.77 0.68
C ASP A 7 -23.33 -7.61 -0.52
N ILE A 8 -23.75 -8.87 -0.55
CA ILE A 8 -23.46 -9.82 -1.64
C ILE A 8 -24.06 -9.40 -3.00
N LYS A 9 -25.09 -8.55 -2.99
CA LYS A 9 -25.73 -8.03 -4.21
C LYS A 9 -24.83 -7.10 -5.02
N LEU A 10 -23.75 -6.59 -4.43
CA LEU A 10 -22.77 -5.77 -5.11
C LEU A 10 -21.82 -6.57 -6.03
N ALA A 11 -21.84 -7.90 -5.97
CA ALA A 11 -20.94 -8.77 -6.72
C ALA A 11 -20.89 -8.49 -8.24
N PRO A 12 -21.99 -8.24 -8.96
CA PRO A 12 -21.91 -7.95 -10.39
C PRO A 12 -21.04 -6.75 -10.73
N LEU A 13 -21.12 -5.68 -9.95
CA LEU A 13 -20.24 -4.52 -10.10
C LEU A 13 -18.79 -4.88 -9.77
N GLY A 14 -18.57 -5.63 -8.69
CA GLY A 14 -17.23 -6.10 -8.31
C GLY A 14 -16.58 -6.95 -9.39
N ASN A 15 -17.34 -7.84 -10.02
CA ASN A 15 -16.83 -8.66 -11.13
C ASN A 15 -16.39 -7.81 -12.33
N GLN A 16 -17.15 -6.76 -12.67
CA GLN A 16 -16.76 -5.83 -13.73
C GLN A 16 -15.44 -5.12 -13.40
N LEU A 17 -15.26 -4.65 -12.16
CA LEU A 17 -14.05 -3.98 -11.71
C LEU A 17 -12.84 -4.93 -11.73
N ILE A 18 -13.00 -6.16 -11.23
CA ILE A 18 -11.95 -7.19 -11.24
C ILE A 18 -11.51 -7.51 -12.67
N ASN A 19 -12.45 -7.70 -13.58
CA ASN A 19 -12.17 -7.98 -14.99
C ASN A 19 -11.49 -6.79 -15.68
N TRP A 20 -11.88 -5.56 -15.37
CA TRP A 20 -11.24 -4.36 -15.90
C TRP A 20 -9.76 -4.26 -15.47
N ALA A 21 -9.50 -4.47 -14.17
CA ALA A 21 -8.12 -4.49 -13.67
C ALA A 21 -7.29 -5.61 -14.30
N TYR A 22 -7.88 -6.80 -14.46
CA TYR A 22 -7.22 -7.96 -15.07
C TYR A 22 -6.66 -7.68 -16.48
N LEU A 23 -7.35 -6.87 -17.29
CA LEU A 23 -6.89 -6.48 -18.62
C LEU A 23 -5.54 -5.74 -18.61
N GLN A 24 -5.18 -5.15 -17.49
CA GLN A 24 -3.96 -4.37 -17.30
C GLN A 24 -2.90 -5.10 -16.44
N MET A 25 -3.11 -6.40 -16.18
CA MET A 25 -2.23 -7.22 -15.32
C MET A 25 -1.66 -8.44 -16.08
N PRO A 26 -0.97 -8.22 -17.23
CA PRO A 26 -0.51 -9.30 -18.08
C PRO A 26 0.56 -10.19 -17.44
N VAL A 27 1.41 -9.66 -16.56
CA VAL A 27 2.44 -10.44 -15.86
C VAL A 27 1.78 -11.40 -14.88
N LEU A 28 0.82 -10.90 -14.11
CA LEU A 28 0.07 -11.73 -13.16
C LEU A 28 -0.76 -12.81 -13.91
N ASP A 29 -1.30 -12.49 -15.08
CA ASP A 29 -1.98 -13.47 -15.93
C ASP A 29 -1.05 -14.61 -16.38
N LEU A 30 0.17 -14.30 -16.82
CA LEU A 30 1.17 -15.32 -17.15
C LEU A 30 1.51 -16.21 -15.95
N ILE A 31 1.66 -15.61 -14.77
CA ILE A 31 1.90 -16.35 -13.53
C ILE A 31 0.68 -17.22 -13.17
N ARG A 32 -0.54 -16.67 -13.29
CA ARG A 32 -1.80 -17.38 -13.04
C ARG A 32 -1.93 -18.61 -13.93
N LYS A 33 -1.67 -18.51 -15.24
CA LYS A 33 -1.66 -19.63 -16.18
C LYS A 33 -0.63 -20.69 -15.80
N ARG A 34 0.58 -20.26 -15.39
CA ARG A 34 1.63 -21.15 -14.88
C ARG A 34 1.21 -21.87 -13.60
N PHE A 35 0.65 -21.15 -12.63
CA PHE A 35 0.21 -21.68 -11.34
C PHE A 35 -0.94 -22.67 -11.50
N LYS A 36 -1.94 -22.34 -12.31
CA LYS A 36 -3.07 -23.22 -12.64
C LYS A 36 -2.60 -24.57 -13.20
N ARG A 37 -1.65 -24.52 -14.15
CA ARG A 37 -1.10 -25.74 -14.77
C ARG A 37 -0.26 -26.58 -13.82
N LYS A 38 0.56 -25.93 -12.98
CA LYS A 38 1.55 -26.62 -12.11
C LYS A 38 1.02 -26.92 -10.71
N GLN A 39 -0.09 -26.30 -10.28
CA GLN A 39 -0.65 -26.40 -8.93
C GLN A 39 0.43 -26.16 -7.85
N THR A 40 1.23 -25.09 -8.03
CA THR A 40 2.45 -24.81 -7.26
C THR A 40 2.20 -24.54 -5.79
N LEU A 41 0.96 -24.15 -5.43
CA LEU A 41 0.54 -23.84 -4.07
C LEU A 41 -0.41 -24.91 -3.49
N LYS A 42 -0.44 -26.11 -4.07
CA LYS A 42 -1.23 -27.21 -3.52
C LYS A 42 -0.81 -27.51 -2.07
N GLY A 43 -1.77 -27.53 -1.16
CA GLY A 43 -1.55 -27.72 0.28
C GLY A 43 -1.26 -26.44 1.06
N VAL A 44 -1.24 -25.27 0.38
CA VAL A 44 -1.17 -23.97 1.05
C VAL A 44 -2.55 -23.56 1.55
N THR A 45 -2.63 -23.16 2.81
CA THR A 45 -3.72 -22.34 3.38
C THR A 45 -3.14 -20.95 3.63
N LEU A 46 -3.63 -19.95 2.92
CA LEU A 46 -3.09 -18.59 2.93
C LEU A 46 -4.09 -17.64 3.55
N ALA A 47 -3.67 -16.91 4.60
CA ALA A 47 -4.37 -15.76 5.12
C ALA A 47 -3.71 -14.47 4.59
N ALA A 48 -4.47 -13.65 3.89
CA ALA A 48 -4.04 -12.36 3.38
C ALA A 48 -4.70 -11.21 4.13
N CYS A 49 -3.90 -10.23 4.54
CA CYS A 49 -4.34 -8.95 5.09
C CYS A 49 -3.83 -7.85 4.15
N LEU A 50 -4.66 -7.48 3.17
CA LEU A 50 -4.32 -6.57 2.10
C LEU A 50 -5.46 -5.56 1.87
N HIS A 51 -5.17 -4.45 1.21
CA HIS A 51 -6.24 -3.57 0.71
C HIS A 51 -7.16 -4.34 -0.24
N VAL A 52 -8.46 -4.30 -0.03
CA VAL A 52 -9.44 -5.08 -0.84
C VAL A 52 -9.83 -4.27 -2.07
N THR A 53 -8.99 -4.36 -3.10
CA THR A 53 -9.14 -3.69 -4.40
C THR A 53 -9.33 -4.71 -5.52
N SER A 54 -9.65 -4.24 -6.74
CA SER A 54 -9.77 -5.09 -7.93
C SER A 54 -8.47 -5.78 -8.31
N GLU A 55 -7.33 -5.16 -8.02
CA GLU A 55 -5.99 -5.70 -8.24
C GLU A 55 -5.69 -6.83 -7.24
N THR A 56 -5.97 -6.59 -5.97
CA THR A 56 -5.85 -7.60 -4.90
C THR A 56 -6.71 -8.82 -5.19
N ALA A 57 -7.92 -8.62 -5.72
CA ALA A 57 -8.78 -9.73 -6.11
C ALA A 57 -8.11 -10.60 -7.18
N ASN A 58 -7.44 -10.01 -8.18
CA ASN A 58 -6.71 -10.75 -9.19
C ASN A 58 -5.52 -11.55 -8.61
N LEU A 59 -4.83 -11.02 -7.59
CA LEU A 59 -3.82 -11.78 -6.86
C LEU A 59 -4.44 -12.97 -6.12
N MET A 60 -5.52 -12.77 -5.37
CA MET A 60 -6.20 -13.84 -4.62
C MET A 60 -6.68 -14.96 -5.55
N ILE A 61 -7.27 -14.60 -6.69
CA ILE A 61 -7.70 -15.55 -7.72
C ILE A 61 -6.48 -16.33 -8.28
N THR A 62 -5.36 -15.64 -8.52
CA THR A 62 -4.11 -16.27 -9.00
C THR A 62 -3.59 -17.31 -8.03
N LEU A 63 -3.56 -16.99 -6.74
CA LEU A 63 -3.12 -17.91 -5.68
C LEU A 63 -4.07 -19.10 -5.53
N LYS A 64 -5.39 -18.86 -5.58
CA LYS A 64 -6.41 -19.94 -5.53
C LYS A 64 -6.29 -20.87 -6.73
N GLU A 65 -6.16 -20.36 -7.94
CA GLU A 65 -5.97 -21.19 -9.14
C GLU A 65 -4.64 -21.97 -9.09
N GLY A 66 -3.65 -21.47 -8.35
CA GLY A 66 -2.41 -22.17 -8.04
C GLY A 66 -2.55 -23.32 -7.05
N GLY A 67 -3.75 -23.55 -6.51
CA GLY A 67 -4.08 -24.64 -5.58
C GLY A 67 -4.10 -24.26 -4.11
N ALA A 68 -3.95 -22.98 -3.77
CA ALA A 68 -4.05 -22.51 -2.39
C ALA A 68 -5.52 -22.38 -1.93
N LYS A 69 -5.77 -22.64 -0.64
CA LYS A 69 -6.97 -22.16 0.05
C LYS A 69 -6.68 -20.74 0.52
N VAL A 70 -7.44 -19.76 0.04
CA VAL A 70 -7.15 -18.33 0.26
C VAL A 70 -8.26 -17.70 1.09
N PHE A 71 -7.88 -16.91 2.10
CA PHE A 71 -8.75 -16.13 2.96
C PHE A 71 -8.23 -14.70 2.99
N LEU A 72 -9.13 -13.71 2.87
CA LEU A 72 -8.76 -12.31 2.75
C LEU A 72 -9.44 -11.47 3.83
N CYS A 73 -8.68 -10.60 4.49
CA CYS A 73 -9.21 -9.47 5.26
C CYS A 73 -8.55 -8.15 4.82
N ALA A 74 -9.15 -7.02 5.19
CA ALA A 74 -8.60 -5.71 4.86
C ALA A 74 -7.40 -5.37 5.75
N SER A 75 -6.42 -4.66 5.20
CA SER A 75 -5.28 -4.08 5.95
C SER A 75 -5.53 -2.65 6.44
N ASN A 76 -6.67 -2.06 6.09
CA ASN A 76 -7.08 -0.73 6.54
C ASN A 76 -8.61 -0.60 6.47
N PRO A 77 -9.26 -0.04 7.51
CA PRO A 77 -10.73 0.09 7.55
C PRO A 77 -11.37 0.87 6.40
N LEU A 78 -10.63 1.78 5.73
CA LEU A 78 -11.16 2.59 4.62
C LEU A 78 -10.77 2.10 3.23
N SER A 79 -9.97 1.04 3.13
CA SER A 79 -9.38 0.58 1.87
C SER A 79 -10.09 -0.63 1.24
N THR A 80 -11.33 -0.88 1.64
CA THR A 80 -12.15 -1.94 1.06
C THR A 80 -13.05 -1.37 -0.03
N ASN A 81 -13.06 -2.02 -1.21
CA ASN A 81 -14.12 -1.90 -2.19
C ASN A 81 -15.17 -2.99 -1.93
N ASP A 82 -16.33 -2.59 -1.39
CA ASP A 82 -17.39 -3.53 -0.97
C ASP A 82 -17.92 -4.39 -2.14
N ALA A 83 -17.90 -3.85 -3.37
CA ALA A 83 -18.34 -4.61 -4.54
C ALA A 83 -17.31 -5.71 -4.90
N VAL A 84 -16.01 -5.41 -4.82
CA VAL A 84 -14.95 -6.38 -5.02
C VAL A 84 -15.00 -7.48 -3.95
N ALA A 85 -15.18 -7.12 -2.69
CA ALA A 85 -15.34 -8.08 -1.60
C ALA A 85 -16.52 -9.03 -1.85
N ALA A 86 -17.66 -8.49 -2.32
CA ALA A 86 -18.84 -9.28 -2.67
C ALA A 86 -18.58 -10.26 -3.82
N SER A 87 -17.87 -9.82 -4.87
CA SER A 87 -17.55 -10.66 -6.02
C SER A 87 -16.54 -11.77 -5.66
N LEU A 88 -15.53 -11.48 -4.83
CA LEU A 88 -14.62 -12.50 -4.34
C LEU A 88 -15.35 -13.66 -3.65
N VAL A 89 -16.34 -13.35 -2.83
CA VAL A 89 -17.16 -14.36 -2.14
C VAL A 89 -18.08 -15.10 -3.12
N LYS A 90 -18.86 -14.36 -3.93
CA LYS A 90 -19.92 -14.93 -4.75
C LYS A 90 -19.40 -15.64 -6.01
N ASP A 91 -18.51 -14.98 -6.75
CA ASP A 91 -18.12 -15.40 -8.10
C ASP A 91 -16.85 -16.23 -8.09
N TYR A 92 -15.99 -16.00 -7.10
CA TYR A 92 -14.68 -16.67 -7.02
C TYR A 92 -14.55 -17.62 -5.81
N ASP A 93 -15.57 -17.69 -4.93
CA ASP A 93 -15.56 -18.57 -3.78
C ASP A 93 -14.27 -18.41 -2.92
N ILE A 94 -13.94 -17.14 -2.64
CA ILE A 94 -12.83 -16.71 -1.77
C ILE A 94 -13.42 -16.04 -0.54
N PRO A 95 -13.34 -16.67 0.65
CA PRO A 95 -13.84 -16.08 1.89
C PRO A 95 -13.15 -14.74 2.16
N THR A 96 -13.96 -13.69 2.30
CA THR A 96 -13.51 -12.33 2.49
C THR A 96 -14.17 -11.72 3.72
N PHE A 97 -13.37 -11.06 4.56
CA PHE A 97 -13.78 -10.40 5.80
C PHE A 97 -13.33 -8.95 5.71
N ALA A 98 -14.18 -8.09 5.12
CA ALA A 98 -13.84 -6.69 4.88
C ALA A 98 -15.07 -5.86 4.56
N ILE A 99 -15.22 -4.72 5.24
CA ILE A 99 -16.32 -3.75 5.04
C ILE A 99 -15.71 -2.35 5.03
N LYS A 100 -16.03 -1.54 4.00
CA LYS A 100 -15.55 -0.15 3.96
C LYS A 100 -16.12 0.67 5.10
N GLY A 101 -15.25 1.26 5.91
CA GLY A 101 -15.64 2.06 7.06
C GLY A 101 -15.85 1.26 8.34
N GLU A 102 -15.39 0.02 8.39
CA GLU A 102 -15.43 -0.80 9.60
C GLU A 102 -14.70 -0.14 10.79
N ASP A 103 -15.17 -0.43 12.00
CA ASP A 103 -14.50 0.03 13.21
C ASP A 103 -13.32 -0.87 13.61
N ASN A 104 -12.52 -0.43 14.58
CA ASN A 104 -11.36 -1.19 15.04
C ASN A 104 -11.74 -2.57 15.59
N LYS A 105 -12.92 -2.72 16.22
CA LYS A 105 -13.37 -4.01 16.77
C LYS A 105 -13.66 -5.00 15.64
N SER A 106 -14.37 -4.57 14.62
CA SER A 106 -14.66 -5.36 13.41
C SER A 106 -13.37 -5.70 12.67
N TYR A 107 -12.48 -4.72 12.48
CA TYR A 107 -11.16 -4.92 11.86
C TYR A 107 -10.36 -6.05 12.53
N TYR A 108 -10.18 -5.99 13.86
CA TYR A 108 -9.46 -7.06 14.58
C TYR A 108 -10.22 -8.39 14.61
N SER A 109 -11.55 -8.38 14.53
CA SER A 109 -12.36 -9.59 14.37
C SER A 109 -12.08 -10.26 13.01
N HIS A 110 -11.97 -9.48 11.94
CA HIS A 110 -11.65 -9.95 10.59
C HIS A 110 -10.23 -10.54 10.49
N LEU A 111 -9.24 -9.90 11.11
CA LEU A 111 -7.89 -10.47 11.23
C LEU A 111 -7.90 -11.83 11.94
N ASN A 112 -8.65 -11.97 13.03
CA ASN A 112 -8.77 -13.24 13.72
C ASN A 112 -9.54 -14.28 12.88
N ALA A 113 -10.56 -13.89 12.14
CA ALA A 113 -11.34 -14.80 11.31
C ALA A 113 -10.47 -15.51 10.24
N VAL A 114 -9.55 -14.77 9.60
CA VAL A 114 -8.62 -15.41 8.63
C VAL A 114 -7.55 -16.25 9.32
N LEU A 115 -7.14 -15.93 10.57
CA LEU A 115 -6.20 -16.71 11.34
C LEU A 115 -6.84 -18.00 11.92
N ASP A 116 -8.16 -18.00 12.18
CA ASP A 116 -8.91 -19.18 12.65
C ASP A 116 -8.91 -20.32 11.63
N GLU A 117 -8.64 -20.01 10.36
CA GLU A 117 -8.47 -20.99 9.28
C GLU A 117 -7.10 -21.72 9.33
N LYS A 118 -6.28 -21.43 10.36
CA LYS A 118 -4.97 -22.02 10.62
C LYS A 118 -4.05 -21.96 9.40
N PRO A 119 -3.74 -20.77 8.90
CA PRO A 119 -2.91 -20.62 7.72
C PRO A 119 -1.51 -21.15 7.95
N ASN A 120 -0.93 -21.77 6.91
CA ASN A 120 0.48 -22.13 6.89
C ASN A 120 1.34 -21.10 6.13
N LEU A 121 0.69 -20.13 5.47
CA LEU A 121 1.32 -18.98 4.84
C LEU A 121 0.50 -17.72 5.11
N THR A 122 1.16 -16.60 5.41
CA THR A 122 0.49 -15.30 5.53
C THR A 122 1.03 -14.32 4.51
N MET A 123 0.21 -13.32 4.15
CA MET A 123 0.56 -12.21 3.26
C MET A 123 0.02 -10.95 3.89
N ASP A 124 0.88 -9.97 4.11
CA ASP A 124 0.55 -8.83 4.94
C ASP A 124 0.88 -7.50 4.23
N ASP A 125 0.15 -6.47 4.61
CA ASP A 125 0.38 -5.09 4.21
C ASP A 125 0.29 -4.20 5.45
N GLY A 126 1.42 -4.06 6.16
CA GLY A 126 1.56 -3.38 7.43
C GLY A 126 1.91 -4.28 8.62
N ALA A 127 2.13 -5.57 8.39
CA ALA A 127 2.55 -6.58 9.38
C ALA A 127 1.53 -6.80 10.53
N ASP A 128 0.23 -6.65 10.29
CA ASP A 128 -0.77 -6.80 11.35
C ASP A 128 -1.09 -8.29 11.65
N LEU A 129 -1.16 -9.17 10.64
CA LEU A 129 -1.28 -10.63 10.87
C LEU A 129 -0.04 -11.17 11.57
N VAL A 130 1.16 -10.79 11.10
CA VAL A 130 2.42 -11.21 11.74
C VAL A 130 2.48 -10.69 13.17
N GLY A 131 2.05 -9.45 13.41
CA GLY A 131 1.95 -8.87 14.75
C GLY A 131 1.02 -9.66 15.67
N LEU A 132 -0.16 -10.08 15.19
CA LEU A 132 -1.09 -10.90 15.96
C LEU A 132 -0.54 -12.30 16.21
N LEU A 133 0.08 -12.95 15.22
CA LEU A 133 0.74 -14.24 15.38
C LEU A 133 1.82 -14.23 16.47
N HIS A 134 2.54 -13.11 16.62
CA HIS A 134 3.62 -12.98 17.61
C HIS A 134 3.15 -12.44 18.98
N SER A 135 1.89 -12.05 19.12
CA SER A 135 1.35 -11.50 20.37
C SER A 135 0.20 -12.31 20.93
N LYS A 136 -0.92 -12.41 20.23
CA LYS A 136 -2.18 -12.99 20.73
C LYS A 136 -2.49 -14.38 20.15
N ARG A 137 -1.91 -14.73 19.01
CA ARG A 137 -2.17 -15.99 18.30
C ARG A 137 -0.88 -16.83 18.15
N THR A 138 -0.09 -16.87 19.21
CA THR A 138 1.18 -17.64 19.25
C THR A 138 0.98 -19.16 19.13
N ASP A 139 -0.22 -19.63 19.42
CA ASP A 139 -0.68 -20.99 19.20
C ASP A 139 -0.57 -21.46 17.74
N LEU A 140 -0.65 -20.53 16.78
CA LEU A 140 -0.58 -20.81 15.34
C LEU A 140 0.83 -20.78 14.76
N LEU A 141 1.80 -20.17 15.45
CA LEU A 141 3.16 -19.93 14.92
C LEU A 141 3.85 -21.19 14.40
N SER A 142 3.68 -22.32 15.07
CA SER A 142 4.31 -23.59 14.67
C SER A 142 3.81 -24.13 13.34
N GLY A 143 2.61 -23.72 12.91
CA GLY A 143 2.01 -24.11 11.64
C GLY A 143 2.38 -23.16 10.49
N VAL A 144 2.90 -21.97 10.77
CA VAL A 144 3.21 -20.95 9.75
C VAL A 144 4.61 -21.17 9.18
N VAL A 145 4.69 -21.43 7.89
CA VAL A 145 5.94 -21.64 7.14
C VAL A 145 6.66 -20.33 6.84
N GLY A 146 5.92 -19.25 6.69
CA GLY A 146 6.46 -17.92 6.44
C GLY A 146 5.38 -16.92 6.05
N SER A 147 5.81 -15.69 5.86
CA SER A 147 4.95 -14.55 5.47
C SER A 147 5.59 -13.74 4.34
N SER A 148 4.79 -12.94 3.64
CA SER A 148 5.29 -11.86 2.77
C SER A 148 4.70 -10.52 3.20
N GLU A 149 5.44 -9.43 2.92
CA GLU A 149 5.08 -8.07 3.32
C GLU A 149 5.12 -7.12 2.13
N GLU A 150 4.03 -6.38 1.94
CA GLU A 150 3.82 -5.49 0.80
C GLU A 150 4.38 -4.09 1.01
N THR A 151 4.44 -3.58 2.26
CA THR A 151 4.65 -2.15 2.49
C THR A 151 5.87 -1.82 3.33
N THR A 152 6.45 -0.65 3.10
CA THR A 152 7.63 -0.14 3.82
C THR A 152 7.43 -0.13 5.33
N THR A 153 6.27 0.31 5.82
CA THR A 153 5.98 0.38 7.25
C THR A 153 5.99 -1.01 7.91
N GLY A 154 5.40 -2.00 7.23
CA GLY A 154 5.43 -3.39 7.70
C GLY A 154 6.86 -3.95 7.71
N VAL A 155 7.65 -3.71 6.65
CA VAL A 155 9.05 -4.15 6.60
C VAL A 155 9.87 -3.54 7.74
N ILE A 156 9.69 -2.25 8.07
CA ILE A 156 10.37 -1.60 9.20
C ILE A 156 10.02 -2.30 10.52
N ARG A 157 8.74 -2.59 10.77
CA ARG A 157 8.28 -3.32 11.96
C ARG A 157 8.90 -4.72 12.04
N LEU A 158 8.92 -5.45 10.93
CA LEU A 158 9.46 -6.81 10.85
C LEU A 158 10.98 -6.85 11.05
N ARG A 159 11.72 -5.88 10.50
CA ARG A 159 13.17 -5.74 10.75
C ARG A 159 13.48 -5.36 12.20
N ALA A 160 12.65 -4.55 12.84
CA ALA A 160 12.76 -4.29 14.28
C ALA A 160 12.55 -5.58 15.09
N MET A 161 11.50 -6.37 14.76
CA MET A 161 11.27 -7.68 15.40
C MET A 161 12.43 -8.68 15.16
N GLU A 162 13.04 -8.66 13.98
CA GLU A 162 14.23 -9.48 13.68
C GLU A 162 15.42 -9.05 14.55
N LYS A 163 15.70 -7.75 14.62
CA LYS A 163 16.78 -7.17 15.44
C LYS A 163 16.62 -7.54 16.92
N ASP A 164 15.39 -7.47 17.42
CA ASP A 164 15.03 -7.80 18.80
C ASP A 164 14.92 -9.32 19.05
N LYS A 165 15.20 -10.16 18.03
CA LYS A 165 15.06 -11.64 18.07
C LYS A 165 13.64 -12.12 18.42
N ALA A 166 12.66 -11.26 18.22
CA ALA A 166 11.25 -11.54 18.46
C ALA A 166 10.59 -12.25 17.27
N LEU A 167 11.10 -12.08 16.04
CA LEU A 167 10.57 -12.69 14.83
C LEU A 167 10.78 -14.22 14.85
N LYS A 168 9.69 -15.00 14.74
CA LYS A 168 9.69 -16.48 14.86
C LYS A 168 9.39 -17.19 13.55
N ILE A 169 9.19 -16.46 12.45
CA ILE A 169 8.93 -17.01 11.10
C ILE A 169 9.80 -16.27 10.09
N PRO A 170 10.14 -16.90 8.94
CA PRO A 170 10.75 -16.18 7.83
C PRO A 170 9.73 -15.25 7.18
N VAL A 171 10.16 -14.05 6.79
CA VAL A 171 9.32 -13.08 6.07
C VAL A 171 10.04 -12.61 4.81
N LEU A 172 9.32 -12.56 3.69
CA LEU A 172 9.78 -12.01 2.43
C LEU A 172 9.29 -10.58 2.26
N ALA A 173 10.19 -9.60 2.28
CA ALA A 173 9.89 -8.19 2.05
C ALA A 173 9.71 -7.94 0.54
N VAL A 174 8.51 -8.16 0.02
CA VAL A 174 8.19 -7.88 -1.40
C VAL A 174 8.33 -6.38 -1.69
N ASN A 175 8.03 -5.51 -0.72
CA ASN A 175 8.27 -4.09 -0.83
C ASN A 175 9.71 -3.72 -1.25
N ASP A 176 10.71 -4.54 -0.87
CA ASP A 176 12.11 -4.27 -1.13
C ASP A 176 12.56 -4.73 -2.54
N ASN A 177 11.68 -5.38 -3.31
CA ASN A 177 11.96 -5.74 -4.71
C ASN A 177 12.11 -4.48 -5.57
N LEU A 178 13.04 -4.49 -6.51
CA LEU A 178 13.22 -3.37 -7.45
C LEU A 178 11.98 -3.17 -8.32
N THR A 179 11.36 -4.26 -8.79
CA THR A 179 10.11 -4.21 -9.58
C THR A 179 8.90 -3.76 -8.77
N LYS A 180 9.00 -3.70 -7.44
CA LYS A 180 7.96 -3.17 -6.57
C LYS A 180 8.20 -1.69 -6.27
N HIS A 181 9.19 -1.35 -5.46
CA HIS A 181 9.28 0.01 -4.91
C HIS A 181 9.66 1.08 -5.94
N LEU A 182 10.42 0.75 -6.99
CA LEU A 182 10.73 1.69 -8.06
C LEU A 182 9.50 2.08 -8.88
N PHE A 183 8.46 1.25 -8.89
CA PHE A 183 7.26 1.44 -9.71
C PHE A 183 6.02 1.74 -8.87
N ASP A 184 5.63 0.84 -7.98
CA ASP A 184 4.47 0.95 -7.11
C ASP A 184 4.60 2.18 -6.18
N ASN A 185 5.59 2.20 -5.30
CA ASN A 185 5.76 3.29 -4.35
C ASN A 185 5.99 4.64 -5.06
N ARG A 186 6.71 4.65 -6.18
CA ARG A 186 7.01 5.87 -6.91
C ARG A 186 5.86 6.31 -7.82
N TYR A 187 5.53 5.50 -8.82
CA TYR A 187 4.54 5.89 -9.85
C TYR A 187 3.11 5.64 -9.40
N GLY A 188 2.86 4.54 -8.68
CA GLY A 188 1.55 4.21 -8.11
C GLY A 188 1.11 5.23 -7.09
N THR A 189 1.90 5.44 -6.03
CA THR A 189 1.60 6.44 -4.98
C THR A 189 1.54 7.85 -5.55
N GLY A 190 2.49 8.19 -6.46
CA GLY A 190 2.52 9.52 -7.08
C GLY A 190 1.23 9.87 -7.80
N GLN A 191 0.74 8.96 -8.65
CA GLN A 191 -0.49 9.18 -9.41
C GLN A 191 -1.73 9.12 -8.51
N SER A 192 -1.87 8.06 -7.73
CA SER A 192 -3.09 7.81 -6.96
C SER A 192 -3.32 8.82 -5.83
N SER A 193 -2.25 9.35 -5.22
CA SER A 193 -2.39 10.38 -4.18
C SER A 193 -2.87 11.71 -4.76
N ILE A 194 -2.37 12.10 -5.93
CA ILE A 194 -2.85 13.30 -6.65
C ILE A 194 -4.30 13.09 -7.09
N ASP A 195 -4.66 11.92 -7.61
CA ASP A 195 -6.03 11.58 -7.98
C ASP A 195 -6.98 11.70 -6.76
N GLY A 196 -6.59 11.13 -5.61
CA GLY A 196 -7.38 11.22 -4.38
C GLY A 196 -7.59 12.66 -3.90
N ILE A 197 -6.56 13.50 -3.95
CA ILE A 197 -6.65 14.91 -3.59
C ILE A 197 -7.61 15.65 -4.54
N ILE A 198 -7.48 15.42 -5.84
CA ILE A 198 -8.34 16.06 -6.85
C ILE A 198 -9.80 15.62 -6.70
N ARG A 199 -10.06 14.31 -6.56
CA ARG A 199 -11.44 13.78 -6.38
C ARG A 199 -12.10 14.34 -5.12
N ALA A 200 -11.37 14.39 -3.99
CA ALA A 200 -11.90 14.92 -2.74
C ALA A 200 -12.22 16.42 -2.81
N THR A 201 -11.39 17.20 -3.48
CA THR A 201 -11.41 18.69 -3.38
C THR A 201 -11.82 19.39 -4.66
N ASN A 202 -11.61 18.79 -5.83
CA ASN A 202 -11.69 19.41 -7.16
C ASN A 202 -10.77 20.65 -7.29
N ILE A 203 -9.61 20.65 -6.61
CA ILE A 203 -8.65 21.75 -6.64
C ILE A 203 -7.88 21.79 -7.98
N LEU A 204 -7.69 23.00 -8.52
CA LEU A 204 -6.72 23.22 -9.58
C LEU A 204 -5.31 23.28 -8.98
N LEU A 205 -4.44 22.34 -9.34
CA LEU A 205 -3.06 22.27 -8.82
C LEU A 205 -2.11 23.27 -9.48
N ALA A 206 -2.39 23.68 -10.71
CA ALA A 206 -1.55 24.65 -11.42
C ALA A 206 -1.41 25.96 -10.61
N GLY A 207 -0.15 26.38 -10.40
CA GLY A 207 0.20 27.57 -9.63
C GLY A 207 0.09 27.41 -8.11
N LYS A 208 -0.36 26.26 -7.58
CA LYS A 208 -0.46 26.01 -6.14
C LYS A 208 0.89 25.61 -5.54
N LYS A 209 1.16 26.04 -4.31
CA LYS A 209 2.30 25.59 -3.53
C LYS A 209 1.95 24.24 -2.87
N PHE A 210 2.57 23.19 -3.38
CA PHE A 210 2.34 21.81 -2.95
C PHE A 210 3.56 21.33 -2.14
N VAL A 211 3.36 21.09 -0.86
CA VAL A 211 4.42 20.59 0.05
C VAL A 211 4.34 19.06 0.13
N VAL A 212 5.48 18.42 -0.11
CA VAL A 212 5.66 16.97 0.07
C VAL A 212 6.58 16.75 1.25
N CYS A 213 6.07 16.10 2.31
CA CYS A 213 6.89 15.74 3.46
C CYS A 213 7.47 14.34 3.24
N GLY A 214 8.80 14.27 3.14
CA GLY A 214 9.55 13.07 2.82
C GLY A 214 9.91 12.96 1.33
N TYR A 215 11.14 12.50 1.03
CA TYR A 215 11.63 12.30 -0.33
C TYR A 215 12.13 10.86 -0.56
N GLY A 216 11.44 9.89 0.06
CA GLY A 216 11.52 8.47 -0.28
C GLY A 216 10.86 8.19 -1.64
N TRP A 217 10.65 6.93 -1.97
CA TRP A 217 10.06 6.57 -3.28
C TRP A 217 8.67 7.17 -3.49
N CYS A 218 7.82 7.16 -2.48
CA CYS A 218 6.49 7.78 -2.54
C CYS A 218 6.59 9.30 -2.74
N GLY A 219 7.39 9.97 -1.92
CA GLY A 219 7.57 11.43 -2.00
C GLY A 219 8.13 11.89 -3.34
N ARG A 220 9.10 11.18 -3.92
CA ARG A 220 9.62 11.44 -5.28
C ARG A 220 8.53 11.35 -6.33
N GLY A 221 7.71 10.30 -6.26
CA GLY A 221 6.60 10.10 -7.18
C GLY A 221 5.56 11.20 -7.11
N VAL A 222 5.16 11.58 -5.88
CA VAL A 222 4.21 12.67 -5.63
C VAL A 222 4.76 14.00 -6.12
N ALA A 223 6.01 14.34 -5.77
CA ALA A 223 6.65 15.59 -6.16
C ALA A 223 6.70 15.74 -7.70
N MET A 224 7.09 14.66 -8.40
CA MET A 224 7.11 14.62 -9.86
C MET A 224 5.71 14.83 -10.45
N ARG A 225 4.68 14.15 -9.92
CA ARG A 225 3.30 14.27 -10.45
C ARG A 225 2.69 15.62 -10.16
N ALA A 226 2.87 16.18 -8.96
CA ALA A 226 2.41 17.51 -8.62
C ALA A 226 3.06 18.58 -9.52
N LYS A 227 4.38 18.48 -9.77
CA LYS A 227 5.11 19.35 -10.71
C LYS A 227 4.54 19.22 -12.13
N GLY A 228 4.27 17.98 -12.58
CA GLY A 228 3.65 17.72 -13.90
C GLY A 228 2.24 18.30 -14.05
N MET A 229 1.51 18.51 -12.95
CA MET A 229 0.21 19.20 -12.91
C MET A 229 0.34 20.71 -12.74
N GLY A 230 1.55 21.28 -12.86
CA GLY A 230 1.81 22.71 -12.80
C GLY A 230 1.92 23.28 -11.38
N ALA A 231 2.02 22.45 -10.35
CA ALA A 231 2.22 22.93 -8.98
C ALA A 231 3.67 23.41 -8.75
N GLN A 232 3.83 24.38 -7.85
CA GLN A 232 5.12 24.77 -7.29
C GLN A 232 5.44 23.86 -6.11
N VAL A 233 6.29 22.86 -6.33
CA VAL A 233 6.56 21.81 -5.34
C VAL A 233 7.66 22.23 -4.38
N ILE A 234 7.39 22.04 -3.09
CA ILE A 234 8.34 22.21 -1.98
C ILE A 234 8.50 20.84 -1.30
N VAL A 235 9.72 20.41 -1.09
CA VAL A 235 10.02 19.15 -0.38
C VAL A 235 10.54 19.49 1.02
N THR A 236 10.11 18.71 2.01
CA THR A 236 10.67 18.74 3.36
C THR A 236 11.23 17.34 3.69
N GLU A 237 12.46 17.29 4.22
CA GLU A 237 13.16 16.03 4.46
C GLU A 237 14.12 16.17 5.66
N VAL A 238 14.36 15.07 6.38
CA VAL A 238 15.28 15.00 7.51
C VAL A 238 16.62 14.34 7.13
N ASP A 239 16.61 13.51 6.09
CA ASP A 239 17.81 12.86 5.53
C ASP A 239 18.51 13.84 4.58
N PRO A 240 19.76 14.28 4.90
CA PRO A 240 20.44 15.27 4.08
C PRO A 240 20.75 14.79 2.65
N VAL A 241 20.93 13.49 2.43
CA VAL A 241 21.16 12.95 1.08
C VAL A 241 19.91 13.04 0.24
N LYS A 242 18.75 12.65 0.79
CA LYS A 242 17.46 12.77 0.08
C LYS A 242 17.05 14.21 -0.14
N ALA A 243 17.35 15.10 0.83
CA ALA A 243 17.12 16.53 0.66
C ALA A 243 17.98 17.10 -0.49
N LEU A 244 19.24 16.68 -0.59
CA LEU A 244 20.11 17.06 -1.70
C LEU A 244 19.62 16.50 -3.05
N GLU A 245 19.14 15.26 -3.09
CA GLU A 245 18.51 14.70 -4.30
C GLU A 245 17.31 15.55 -4.73
N ALA A 246 16.40 15.88 -3.80
CA ALA A 246 15.24 16.74 -4.10
C ALA A 246 15.67 18.09 -4.70
N LEU A 247 16.73 18.70 -4.16
CA LEU A 247 17.29 19.94 -4.67
C LEU A 247 17.84 19.76 -6.10
N MET A 248 18.57 18.67 -6.37
CA MET A 248 19.13 18.37 -7.71
C MET A 248 18.04 18.01 -8.71
N ASP A 249 16.90 17.43 -8.28
CA ASP A 249 15.71 17.19 -9.10
C ASP A 249 14.92 18.47 -9.41
N GLY A 250 15.42 19.64 -8.92
CA GLY A 250 14.87 20.96 -9.18
C GLY A 250 13.62 21.28 -8.36
N PHE A 251 13.56 20.81 -7.12
CA PHE A 251 12.54 21.20 -6.15
C PHE A 251 13.09 22.22 -5.15
N LEU A 252 12.22 23.06 -4.59
CA LEU A 252 12.57 23.84 -3.42
C LEU A 252 12.62 22.92 -2.20
N VAL A 253 13.67 23.08 -1.36
CA VAL A 253 13.81 22.33 -0.12
C VAL A 253 13.88 23.30 1.04
N MET A 254 13.05 23.08 2.06
CA MET A 254 13.05 23.91 3.29
C MET A 254 12.42 23.13 4.46
N THR A 255 12.46 23.71 5.65
CA THR A 255 11.79 23.11 6.81
C THR A 255 10.26 23.12 6.65
N LEU A 256 9.57 22.13 7.24
CA LEU A 256 8.09 22.11 7.18
C LEU A 256 7.48 23.37 7.81
N LYS A 257 8.09 23.90 8.87
CA LYS A 257 7.63 25.11 9.55
C LYS A 257 7.63 26.34 8.65
N GLU A 258 8.56 26.42 7.70
CA GLU A 258 8.61 27.48 6.68
C GLU A 258 7.66 27.19 5.51
N ALA A 259 7.66 25.96 5.04
CA ALA A 259 6.87 25.53 3.91
C ALA A 259 5.35 25.69 4.15
N ILE A 260 4.86 25.28 5.33
CA ILE A 260 3.42 25.26 5.65
C ILE A 260 2.81 26.67 5.75
N LYS A 261 3.61 27.71 6.03
CA LYS A 261 3.15 29.11 6.04
C LYS A 261 2.65 29.60 4.68
N GLN A 262 3.08 28.96 3.61
CA GLN A 262 2.76 29.34 2.24
C GLN A 262 2.05 28.21 1.45
N ALA A 263 1.90 27.02 2.03
CA ALA A 263 1.35 25.85 1.37
C ALA A 263 -0.15 25.96 1.10
N ASP A 264 -0.57 25.61 -0.11
CA ASP A 264 -1.99 25.36 -0.43
C ASP A 264 -2.37 23.91 -0.12
N VAL A 265 -1.45 22.96 -0.35
CA VAL A 265 -1.60 21.55 -0.04
C VAL A 265 -0.33 21.04 0.63
N VAL A 266 -0.48 20.22 1.68
CA VAL A 266 0.61 19.47 2.32
C VAL A 266 0.25 18.01 2.30
N LEU A 267 1.11 17.18 1.71
CA LEU A 267 0.97 15.73 1.69
C LEU A 267 2.14 15.08 2.43
N SER A 268 1.85 14.30 3.45
CA SER A 268 2.85 13.51 4.17
C SER A 268 3.05 12.12 3.53
N THR A 269 4.31 11.67 3.47
CA THR A 269 4.73 10.42 2.80
C THR A 269 5.88 9.72 3.54
N THR A 270 6.03 9.96 4.84
CA THR A 270 7.23 9.58 5.60
C THR A 270 7.13 8.21 6.28
N GLY A 271 5.93 7.80 6.65
CA GLY A 271 5.69 6.65 7.52
C GLY A 271 6.02 6.92 9.01
N ASP A 272 6.33 8.17 9.38
CA ASP A 272 6.69 8.56 10.73
C ASP A 272 5.50 9.19 11.47
N LYS A 273 5.61 9.33 12.78
CA LYS A 273 4.55 9.87 13.63
C LYS A 273 4.66 11.39 13.76
N HIS A 274 3.51 12.09 13.70
CA HIS A 274 3.38 13.53 14.00
C HIS A 274 4.30 14.43 13.16
N VAL A 275 4.49 14.10 11.90
CA VAL A 275 5.23 14.92 10.93
C VAL A 275 4.63 16.31 10.83
N ILE A 276 3.29 16.38 10.78
CA ILE A 276 2.54 17.63 10.90
C ILE A 276 1.97 17.71 12.32
N ASP A 277 2.59 18.54 13.16
CA ASP A 277 2.26 18.67 14.56
C ASP A 277 1.75 20.08 14.93
N GLU A 278 1.39 20.29 16.18
CA GLU A 278 0.78 21.51 16.74
C GLU A 278 1.53 22.78 16.34
N GLU A 279 2.87 22.78 16.39
CA GLU A 279 3.67 23.94 15.99
C GLU A 279 3.51 24.32 14.52
N HIS A 280 3.37 23.33 13.63
CA HIS A 280 3.12 23.51 12.20
C HIS A 280 1.71 24.05 11.96
N LEU A 281 0.71 23.47 12.65
CA LEU A 281 -0.69 23.86 12.55
C LEU A 281 -0.93 25.32 12.98
N LYS A 282 -0.21 25.79 14.03
CA LYS A 282 -0.30 27.17 14.50
C LYS A 282 0.14 28.20 13.47
N VAL A 283 1.15 27.89 12.67
CA VAL A 283 1.71 28.82 11.65
C VAL A 283 1.22 28.54 10.24
N ALA A 284 0.42 27.50 10.03
CA ALA A 284 -0.07 27.09 8.72
C ALA A 284 -0.88 28.21 8.05
N LYS A 285 -0.75 28.30 6.71
CA LYS A 285 -1.54 29.18 5.88
C LYS A 285 -3.05 28.94 6.08
N PRO A 286 -3.88 30.00 6.19
CA PRO A 286 -5.32 29.82 6.16
C PRO A 286 -5.79 29.11 4.89
N GLY A 287 -6.65 28.09 5.04
CA GLY A 287 -7.18 27.33 3.92
C GLY A 287 -6.29 26.19 3.44
N VAL A 288 -5.18 25.89 4.11
CA VAL A 288 -4.32 24.78 3.73
C VAL A 288 -5.07 23.44 3.80
N ILE A 289 -4.81 22.59 2.81
CA ILE A 289 -5.33 21.24 2.70
C ILE A 289 -4.24 20.26 3.16
N LEU A 290 -4.54 19.43 4.15
CA LEU A 290 -3.65 18.40 4.67
C LEU A 290 -4.12 17.03 4.17
N ALA A 291 -3.19 16.24 3.65
CA ALA A 291 -3.43 14.88 3.21
C ALA A 291 -2.30 13.95 3.66
N ASN A 292 -2.58 12.66 3.75
CA ASN A 292 -1.62 11.63 4.09
C ASN A 292 -1.57 10.54 3.00
N ALA A 293 -0.36 10.12 2.63
CA ALA A 293 -0.09 8.96 1.79
C ALA A 293 0.78 7.90 2.52
N GLY A 294 1.02 8.08 3.81
CA GLY A 294 1.64 7.05 4.66
C GLY A 294 0.61 6.00 5.09
N HIS A 295 1.08 4.79 5.37
CA HIS A 295 0.23 3.63 5.63
C HIS A 295 -0.72 3.83 6.82
N PHE A 296 -0.24 4.42 7.93
CA PHE A 296 -1.04 4.71 9.11
C PHE A 296 -1.46 6.17 9.20
N ASP A 297 -2.55 6.45 9.89
CA ASP A 297 -3.13 7.77 10.09
C ASP A 297 -2.48 8.57 11.23
N VAL A 298 -1.17 8.39 11.43
CA VAL A 298 -0.41 8.97 12.55
C VAL A 298 0.52 10.11 12.13
N GLU A 299 0.73 10.32 10.83
CA GLU A 299 1.65 11.37 10.34
C GLU A 299 1.12 12.78 10.62
N ILE A 300 -0.20 12.96 10.62
CA ILE A 300 -0.86 14.20 10.97
C ILE A 300 -1.39 14.09 12.40
N ASN A 301 -0.96 14.97 13.31
CA ASN A 301 -1.43 14.98 14.68
C ASN A 301 -2.89 15.45 14.77
N LYS A 302 -3.82 14.48 14.70
CA LYS A 302 -5.27 14.74 14.77
C LYS A 302 -5.72 15.27 16.13
N ASP A 303 -5.04 14.91 17.21
CA ASP A 303 -5.37 15.42 18.54
C ASP A 303 -4.99 16.89 18.65
N ALA A 304 -3.87 17.31 18.07
CA ALA A 304 -3.52 18.72 17.95
C ALA A 304 -4.53 19.51 17.11
N LEU A 305 -5.00 18.95 15.98
CA LEU A 305 -6.07 19.56 15.17
C LEU A 305 -7.34 19.78 15.99
N LYS A 306 -7.79 18.74 16.72
CA LYS A 306 -8.99 18.82 17.59
C LYS A 306 -8.82 19.83 18.70
N LYS A 307 -7.65 19.84 19.37
CA LYS A 307 -7.31 20.76 20.46
C LYS A 307 -7.35 22.24 20.03
N LEU A 308 -6.86 22.53 18.83
CA LEU A 308 -6.79 23.90 18.31
C LEU A 308 -8.12 24.37 17.68
N ALA A 309 -8.97 23.46 17.26
CA ALA A 309 -10.23 23.78 16.58
C ALA A 309 -11.33 24.23 17.55
N LYS A 310 -11.98 25.37 17.24
CA LYS A 310 -13.22 25.81 17.90
C LYS A 310 -14.44 25.09 17.35
N LYS A 311 -14.40 24.71 16.07
CA LYS A 311 -15.47 23.98 15.38
C LYS A 311 -14.88 23.00 14.39
N ILE A 312 -15.48 21.80 14.30
CA ILE A 312 -15.12 20.76 13.36
C ILE A 312 -16.37 20.38 12.58
N ARG A 313 -16.29 20.31 11.26
CA ARG A 313 -17.42 19.88 10.42
C ARG A 313 -16.94 19.21 9.13
N GLN A 314 -17.68 18.25 8.65
CA GLN A 314 -17.50 17.72 7.31
C GLN A 314 -18.07 18.73 6.30
N VAL A 315 -17.28 19.15 5.33
CA VAL A 315 -17.68 20.17 4.32
C VAL A 315 -17.87 19.55 2.93
N ARG A 316 -17.27 18.40 2.67
CA ARG A 316 -17.46 17.55 1.48
C ARG A 316 -17.26 16.08 1.88
N PRO A 317 -17.69 15.11 1.07
CA PRO A 317 -17.21 13.74 1.25
C PRO A 317 -15.68 13.74 1.34
N MET A 318 -15.11 13.05 2.33
CA MET A 318 -13.65 12.95 2.60
C MET A 318 -12.95 14.29 2.92
N VAL A 319 -13.64 15.38 3.24
CA VAL A 319 -13.02 16.67 3.63
C VAL A 319 -13.61 17.18 4.94
N THR A 320 -12.78 17.23 5.97
CA THR A 320 -13.14 17.78 7.29
C THR A 320 -12.49 19.14 7.49
N GLU A 321 -13.28 20.15 7.81
CA GLU A 321 -12.84 21.51 8.15
C GLU A 321 -12.58 21.58 9.67
N TYR A 322 -11.42 22.08 10.04
CA TYR A 322 -11.03 22.45 11.40
C TYR A 322 -10.94 23.97 11.47
N ASP A 323 -11.92 24.61 12.12
CA ASP A 323 -11.99 26.06 12.28
C ASP A 323 -11.31 26.48 13.60
N PHE A 324 -10.16 27.16 13.52
CA PHE A 324 -9.40 27.67 14.67
C PHE A 324 -9.91 29.05 15.15
N GLY A 325 -10.92 29.61 14.47
CA GLY A 325 -11.47 30.93 14.75
C GLY A 325 -10.81 32.03 13.90
N ASN A 326 -9.49 32.06 13.83
CA ASN A 326 -8.74 33.02 13.00
C ASN A 326 -8.37 32.46 11.61
N LYS A 327 -8.45 31.16 11.43
CA LYS A 327 -8.19 30.45 10.18
C LYS A 327 -8.87 29.10 10.14
N LYS A 328 -8.95 28.52 8.94
CA LYS A 328 -9.49 27.18 8.68
C LYS A 328 -8.41 26.32 8.08
N ILE A 329 -8.40 25.04 8.45
CA ILE A 329 -7.53 24.00 7.91
C ILE A 329 -8.42 22.83 7.48
N TYR A 330 -8.10 22.19 6.35
CA TYR A 330 -8.87 21.09 5.81
C TYR A 330 -8.05 19.79 5.89
N LEU A 331 -8.64 18.73 6.43
CA LEU A 331 -8.03 17.42 6.50
C LEU A 331 -8.78 16.48 5.53
N LEU A 332 -8.02 15.79 4.67
CA LEU A 332 -8.58 14.80 3.76
C LEU A 332 -8.59 13.41 4.40
N ALA A 333 -9.67 12.63 4.14
CA ALA A 333 -9.80 11.23 4.48
C ALA A 333 -9.46 10.91 5.96
N ASP A 334 -9.78 11.81 6.88
CA ASP A 334 -9.46 11.70 8.31
C ASP A 334 -7.97 11.41 8.60
N GLY A 335 -7.06 11.86 7.73
CA GLY A 335 -5.63 11.63 7.84
C GLY A 335 -5.19 10.23 7.41
N ARG A 336 -6.08 9.41 6.86
CA ARG A 336 -5.75 8.08 6.30
C ARG A 336 -5.22 8.20 4.88
N LEU A 337 -4.79 7.08 4.30
CA LEU A 337 -4.32 6.98 2.91
C LEU A 337 -5.30 7.62 1.93
N VAL A 338 -4.96 8.82 1.43
CA VAL A 338 -5.85 9.62 0.55
C VAL A 338 -6.16 8.91 -0.77
N ASN A 339 -5.20 8.14 -1.30
CA ASN A 339 -5.32 7.40 -2.55
C ASN A 339 -6.34 6.26 -2.50
N LEU A 340 -6.52 5.62 -1.35
CA LEU A 340 -7.46 4.51 -1.16
C LEU A 340 -8.80 4.96 -0.57
N ALA A 341 -8.77 5.97 0.29
CA ALA A 341 -9.99 6.47 0.91
C ALA A 341 -10.82 7.34 -0.04
N ALA A 342 -10.16 8.20 -0.82
CA ALA A 342 -10.80 9.17 -1.72
C ALA A 342 -10.72 8.81 -3.21
N ALA A 343 -9.92 7.80 -3.58
CA ALA A 343 -9.80 7.28 -4.95
C ALA A 343 -9.81 5.75 -4.96
N GLU A 344 -9.30 5.14 -6.02
CA GLU A 344 -9.35 3.68 -6.25
C GLU A 344 -8.04 2.96 -5.89
N GLY A 345 -7.03 3.69 -5.38
CA GLY A 345 -5.71 3.15 -5.11
C GLY A 345 -4.78 3.19 -6.31
N HIS A 346 -3.77 2.33 -6.31
CA HIS A 346 -2.78 2.28 -7.37
C HIS A 346 -3.33 1.67 -8.66
N PRO A 347 -2.92 2.16 -9.85
CA PRO A 347 -3.34 1.59 -11.13
C PRO A 347 -2.95 0.12 -11.29
N ALA A 348 -3.82 -0.67 -11.92
CA ALA A 348 -3.63 -2.11 -12.09
C ALA A 348 -2.32 -2.46 -12.80
N SER A 349 -1.89 -1.65 -13.78
CA SER A 349 -0.65 -1.88 -14.52
C SER A 349 0.63 -1.79 -13.68
N VAL A 350 0.60 -1.06 -12.57
CA VAL A 350 1.72 -1.00 -11.62
C VAL A 350 1.61 -2.09 -10.56
N MET A 351 0.40 -2.38 -10.09
CA MET A 351 0.14 -3.48 -9.16
C MET A 351 0.41 -4.86 -9.77
N ASP A 352 0.37 -4.96 -11.10
CA ASP A 352 0.73 -6.16 -11.86
C ASP A 352 2.13 -6.71 -11.44
N MET A 353 3.13 -5.82 -11.31
CA MET A 353 4.48 -6.23 -10.90
C MET A 353 4.58 -6.50 -9.39
N SER A 354 3.94 -5.69 -8.56
CA SER A 354 3.91 -5.88 -7.10
C SER A 354 3.29 -7.24 -6.76
N PHE A 355 2.16 -7.54 -7.37
CA PHE A 355 1.43 -8.79 -7.11
C PHE A 355 2.04 -10.01 -7.82
N ALA A 356 2.78 -9.82 -8.92
CA ALA A 356 3.69 -10.84 -9.44
C ALA A 356 4.76 -11.20 -8.38
N GLY A 357 5.34 -10.19 -7.71
CA GLY A 357 6.26 -10.36 -6.60
C GLY A 357 5.66 -11.12 -5.44
N GLN A 358 4.41 -10.81 -5.05
CA GLN A 358 3.69 -11.52 -4.01
C GLN A 358 3.41 -12.98 -4.38
N ALA A 359 2.91 -13.24 -5.58
CA ALA A 359 2.61 -14.60 -6.04
C ALA A 359 3.88 -15.46 -6.11
N MET A 360 4.96 -14.94 -6.72
CA MET A 360 6.24 -15.64 -6.81
C MET A 360 6.92 -15.77 -5.45
N GLY A 361 6.72 -14.80 -4.55
CA GLY A 361 7.18 -14.85 -3.17
C GLY A 361 6.51 -15.97 -2.38
N ALA A 362 5.19 -16.11 -2.49
CA ALA A 362 4.45 -17.20 -1.88
C ALA A 362 4.95 -18.57 -2.37
N GLU A 363 5.15 -18.73 -3.69
CA GLU A 363 5.76 -19.94 -4.27
C GLU A 363 7.17 -20.19 -3.73
N TYR A 364 8.00 -19.13 -3.61
CA TYR A 364 9.36 -19.24 -3.11
C TYR A 364 9.40 -19.69 -1.65
N ILE A 365 8.61 -19.07 -0.78
CA ILE A 365 8.52 -19.46 0.64
C ILE A 365 8.07 -20.92 0.75
N TRP A 366 7.01 -21.31 0.01
CA TRP A 366 6.46 -22.66 0.06
C TRP A 366 7.45 -23.73 -0.39
N LYS A 367 8.19 -23.49 -1.49
CA LYS A 367 9.25 -24.39 -1.98
C LYS A 367 10.45 -24.51 -1.03
N ASN A 368 10.70 -23.47 -0.23
CA ASN A 368 11.81 -23.43 0.72
C ASN A 368 11.38 -23.63 2.17
N LYS A 369 10.19 -24.21 2.41
CA LYS A 369 9.71 -24.52 3.76
C LYS A 369 10.75 -25.34 4.54
N GLY A 370 11.01 -24.92 5.79
CA GLY A 370 11.99 -25.54 6.66
C GLY A 370 13.46 -25.23 6.35
N LYS A 371 13.76 -24.47 5.26
CA LYS A 371 15.12 -24.05 4.90
C LYS A 371 15.43 -22.60 5.26
N LEU A 372 14.41 -21.76 5.32
CA LEU A 372 14.56 -20.34 5.65
C LEU A 372 14.65 -20.15 7.17
N LYS A 373 15.58 -19.31 7.62
CA LYS A 373 15.68 -18.90 9.02
C LYS A 373 14.66 -17.80 9.33
N ASN A 374 14.36 -17.59 10.61
CA ASN A 374 13.43 -16.56 11.09
C ASN A 374 14.03 -15.16 10.95
N LYS A 375 14.01 -14.62 9.75
CA LYS A 375 14.47 -13.26 9.42
C LYS A 375 13.75 -12.69 8.21
N VAL A 376 13.97 -11.42 7.95
CA VAL A 376 13.42 -10.72 6.78
C VAL A 376 14.36 -10.89 5.59
N TYR A 377 13.81 -11.38 4.48
CA TYR A 377 14.50 -11.62 3.21
C TYR A 377 13.96 -10.68 2.13
N SER A 378 14.78 -10.35 1.15
CA SER A 378 14.31 -9.85 -0.14
C SER A 378 14.06 -11.01 -1.10
N LEU A 379 13.22 -10.81 -2.12
CA LEU A 379 13.05 -11.77 -3.20
C LEU A 379 14.40 -11.98 -3.93
N PRO A 380 14.76 -13.21 -4.30
CA PRO A 380 15.96 -13.43 -5.11
C PRO A 380 15.98 -12.57 -6.36
N GLN A 381 17.13 -11.98 -6.66
CA GLN A 381 17.29 -11.02 -7.77
C GLN A 381 16.90 -11.63 -9.13
N GLU A 382 17.09 -12.92 -9.31
CA GLU A 382 16.69 -13.64 -10.53
C GLU A 382 15.17 -13.62 -10.72
N LEU A 383 14.40 -13.78 -9.64
CA LEU A 383 12.93 -13.75 -9.67
C LEU A 383 12.41 -12.33 -9.90
N ASP A 384 13.03 -11.34 -9.23
CA ASP A 384 12.69 -9.93 -9.46
C ASP A 384 13.00 -9.51 -10.92
N GLY A 385 14.16 -9.94 -11.45
CA GLY A 385 14.52 -9.75 -12.85
C GLY A 385 13.62 -10.52 -13.85
N GLU A 386 13.04 -11.66 -13.45
CA GLU A 386 12.02 -12.38 -14.25
C GLU A 386 10.75 -11.55 -14.39
N ILE A 387 10.27 -10.95 -13.30
CA ILE A 387 9.08 -10.06 -13.30
C ILE A 387 9.29 -8.90 -14.27
N ALA A 388 10.46 -8.24 -14.21
CA ALA A 388 10.79 -7.14 -15.12
C ALA A 388 10.80 -7.58 -16.59
N ARG A 389 11.38 -8.75 -16.90
CA ARG A 389 11.38 -9.30 -18.27
C ARG A 389 9.97 -9.63 -18.76
N LEU A 390 9.14 -10.24 -17.90
CA LEU A 390 7.75 -10.53 -18.24
C LEU A 390 6.98 -9.25 -18.55
N LYS A 391 7.19 -8.19 -17.75
CA LYS A 391 6.54 -6.89 -17.98
C LYS A 391 6.98 -6.27 -19.31
N LEU A 392 8.28 -6.18 -19.57
CA LEU A 392 8.79 -5.66 -20.84
C LEU A 392 8.25 -6.44 -22.03
N ASN A 393 8.23 -7.76 -21.94
CA ASN A 393 7.69 -8.62 -23.00
C ASN A 393 6.20 -8.36 -23.25
N SER A 394 5.42 -8.15 -22.18
CA SER A 394 3.97 -7.85 -22.32
C SER A 394 3.70 -6.49 -22.96
N GLU A 395 4.64 -5.57 -22.85
CA GLU A 395 4.59 -4.25 -23.53
C GLU A 395 5.22 -4.27 -24.93
N GLY A 396 5.68 -5.44 -25.41
CA GLY A 396 6.36 -5.57 -26.71
C GLY A 396 7.76 -4.94 -26.76
N VAL A 397 8.36 -4.67 -25.60
CA VAL A 397 9.67 -4.01 -25.49
C VAL A 397 10.79 -5.03 -25.48
N ASN A 398 11.73 -4.91 -26.44
CA ASN A 398 12.96 -5.68 -26.49
C ASN A 398 14.13 -4.84 -25.96
N ILE A 399 15.02 -5.47 -25.21
CA ILE A 399 16.24 -4.84 -24.70
C ILE A 399 17.48 -5.54 -25.21
N ASP A 400 18.61 -4.84 -25.19
CA ASP A 400 19.90 -5.38 -25.58
C ASP A 400 20.36 -6.56 -24.72
N LYS A 401 21.19 -7.42 -25.30
CA LYS A 401 21.80 -8.56 -24.60
C LYS A 401 23.31 -8.43 -24.69
N LEU A 402 23.97 -8.61 -23.54
CA LEU A 402 25.43 -8.65 -23.51
C LEU A 402 25.97 -9.79 -24.38
N THR A 403 26.97 -9.50 -25.18
CA THR A 403 27.72 -10.52 -25.92
C THR A 403 28.51 -11.43 -24.97
N LYS A 404 29.01 -12.55 -25.48
CA LYS A 404 29.87 -13.44 -24.69
C LYS A 404 31.13 -12.72 -24.18
N GLU A 405 31.71 -11.86 -25.01
CA GLU A 405 32.90 -11.07 -24.71
C GLU A 405 32.63 -10.05 -23.60
N GLN A 406 31.50 -9.28 -23.71
CA GLN A 406 31.05 -8.33 -22.69
C GLN A 406 30.79 -9.01 -21.34
N LYS A 407 30.16 -10.19 -21.36
CA LYS A 407 29.92 -10.96 -20.10
C LYS A 407 31.24 -11.43 -19.48
N LYS A 408 32.20 -11.85 -20.32
CA LYS A 408 33.51 -12.29 -19.84
C LYS A 408 34.30 -11.12 -19.25
N TYR A 409 34.28 -9.94 -19.88
CA TYR A 409 34.89 -8.72 -19.35
C TYR A 409 34.26 -8.29 -18.03
#